data_a6dc9b8aba339fa8710d64e2af9e3b85
#
_entry.id   a6dc9b8aba339fa8710d64e2af9e3b85
#
_cell.length_a   1.000
_cell.length_b   1.000
_cell.length_c   1.000
_cell.angle_alpha   90.00
_cell.angle_beta   90.00
_cell.angle_gamma   90.00
#
_symmetry.space_group_name_H-M   'P 1'
#
loop_
_entity.id
_entity.type
_entity.pdbx_description
1 polymer ?
#
loop_
_entity_poly.entity_id
_entity_poly.type
_entity_poly.pdbx_seq_one_letter_code
_entity_poly.pdbx_strand_id
1 'polypeptide(L)'
;MARTTFSGPVASDNGFIGALTGNVTGNVTGNVTGTVTGMPVLPAYTTTTLPTVVVGGLIYVSNANTNAGTVCFGKGSSWIDIKTGLAVVA
;
A
#
# COMPACT_ATOMS: atom_id res chain seq x y z
N MET A 1 36.54 8.34 -3.69
CA MET A 1 35.96 7.01 -3.57
C MET A 1 35.36 6.58 -4.90
N ALA A 2 35.84 5.50 -5.43
CA ALA A 2 35.28 4.97 -6.67
C ALA A 2 33.95 4.27 -6.38
N ARG A 3 33.06 4.34 -7.33
CA ARG A 3 31.79 3.61 -7.24
C ARG A 3 31.71 2.60 -8.38
N THR A 4 31.01 1.53 -8.12
CA THR A 4 30.76 0.49 -9.10
C THR A 4 29.48 0.82 -9.86
N THR A 5 29.55 0.77 -11.19
CA THR A 5 28.43 1.06 -12.05
C THR A 5 27.98 -0.22 -12.76
N PHE A 6 26.69 -0.50 -12.69
CA PHE A 6 26.10 -1.62 -13.42
C PHE A 6 25.23 -1.08 -14.54
N SER A 7 25.40 -1.62 -15.73
CA SER A 7 24.66 -1.17 -16.91
C SER A 7 23.43 -2.03 -17.20
N GLY A 8 23.21 -3.08 -16.44
CA GLY A 8 22.07 -3.96 -16.61
C GLY A 8 21.44 -4.31 -15.26
N PRO A 9 20.46 -5.21 -15.26
CA PRO A 9 19.83 -5.61 -14.01
C PRO A 9 20.81 -6.21 -13.02
N VAL A 10 20.61 -5.92 -11.74
CA VAL A 10 21.39 -6.51 -10.67
C VAL A 10 20.45 -7.42 -9.87
N ALA A 11 20.81 -8.70 -9.80
CA ALA A 11 20.05 -9.66 -9.00
C ALA A 11 20.81 -9.93 -7.71
N SER A 12 20.09 -9.95 -6.59
CA SER A 12 20.69 -10.30 -5.32
C SER A 12 19.77 -11.30 -4.62
N ASP A 13 20.31 -12.48 -4.31
CA ASP A 13 19.52 -13.52 -3.67
C ASP A 13 19.17 -13.20 -2.24
N ASN A 14 19.98 -12.37 -1.58
CA ASN A 14 19.80 -12.05 -0.16
C ASN A 14 19.38 -10.62 0.09
N GLY A 15 19.06 -9.85 -0.96
CA GLY A 15 18.64 -8.47 -0.81
C GLY A 15 19.80 -7.50 -0.71
N PHE A 16 19.47 -6.27 -0.38
CA PHE A 16 20.44 -5.19 -0.28
C PHE A 16 20.45 -4.66 1.15
N ILE A 17 21.65 -4.35 1.63
CA ILE A 17 21.82 -3.72 2.95
C ILE A 17 22.42 -2.36 2.74
N GLY A 18 21.76 -1.32 3.28
CA GLY A 18 22.22 0.05 3.16
C GLY A 18 21.19 0.93 2.51
N ALA A 19 21.54 2.18 2.29
CA ALA A 19 20.64 3.16 1.69
C ALA A 19 20.57 2.98 0.18
N LEU A 20 19.37 3.12 -0.37
CA LEU A 20 19.16 3.14 -1.81
C LEU A 20 18.83 4.58 -2.20
N THR A 21 19.65 5.17 -3.06
CA THR A 21 19.44 6.52 -3.54
C THR A 21 18.89 6.47 -4.96
N GLY A 22 17.77 7.14 -5.18
CA GLY A 22 17.15 7.18 -6.49
C GLY A 22 15.76 6.58 -6.47
N ASN A 23 15.18 6.42 -7.64
CA ASN A 23 13.81 5.94 -7.78
C ASN A 23 13.75 4.42 -7.69
N VAL A 24 12.71 3.93 -7.03
CA VAL A 24 12.39 2.51 -7.03
C VAL A 24 11.18 2.31 -7.92
N THR A 25 11.33 1.49 -8.95
CA THR A 25 10.24 1.15 -9.85
C THR A 25 9.72 -0.23 -9.48
N GLY A 26 8.43 -0.32 -9.20
CA GLY A 26 7.81 -1.57 -8.80
C GLY A 26 7.25 -1.52 -7.40
N ASN A 27 6.84 -2.66 -6.91
CA ASN A 27 6.19 -2.76 -5.61
C ASN A 27 7.21 -2.87 -4.49
N VAL A 28 6.90 -2.21 -3.37
CA VAL A 28 7.66 -2.38 -2.14
C VAL A 28 6.83 -3.27 -1.23
N THR A 29 7.39 -4.42 -0.87
CA THR A 29 6.76 -5.34 0.05
C THR A 29 7.37 -5.16 1.42
N GLY A 30 6.54 -4.90 2.41
CA GLY A 30 6.99 -4.62 3.77
C GLY A 30 6.75 -3.17 4.16
N ASN A 31 7.33 -2.78 5.27
CA ASN A 31 7.09 -1.47 5.83
C ASN A 31 7.96 -0.41 5.17
N VAL A 32 7.36 0.75 4.92
CA VAL A 32 8.09 1.93 4.50
C VAL A 32 8.15 2.86 5.70
N THR A 33 9.36 3.10 6.20
CA THR A 33 9.57 3.99 7.33
C THR A 33 10.06 5.33 6.80
N GLY A 34 9.39 6.39 7.18
CA GLY A 34 9.72 7.73 6.72
C GLY A 34 8.59 8.30 5.90
N THR A 35 8.86 9.43 5.27
CA THR A 35 7.84 10.16 4.50
C THR A 35 7.78 9.63 3.08
N VAL A 36 6.56 9.33 2.62
CA VAL A 36 6.31 9.04 1.22
C VAL A 36 5.98 10.35 0.54
N THR A 37 6.88 10.81 -0.33
CA THR A 37 6.67 12.03 -1.11
C THR A 37 6.08 11.64 -2.45
N GLY A 38 4.98 12.22 -2.79
CA GLY A 38 4.23 11.82 -3.97
C GLY A 38 2.95 11.10 -3.55
N MET A 39 2.14 10.75 -4.50
CA MET A 39 0.82 10.21 -4.24
C MET A 39 0.87 8.69 -4.17
N PRO A 40 0.68 8.09 -2.99
CA PRO A 40 0.53 6.63 -2.95
C PRO A 40 -0.81 6.23 -3.53
N VAL A 41 -0.83 5.14 -4.27
CA VAL A 41 -2.06 4.57 -4.81
C VAL A 41 -2.39 3.35 -3.96
N LEU A 42 -3.55 3.39 -3.32
CA LEU A 42 -3.97 2.32 -2.42
C LEU A 42 -4.47 1.12 -3.22
N PRO A 43 -4.31 -0.11 -2.69
CA PRO A 43 -4.93 -1.26 -3.32
C PRO A 43 -6.44 -1.08 -3.40
N ALA A 44 -7.04 -1.43 -4.53
CA ALA A 44 -8.46 -1.26 -4.78
C ALA A 44 -9.19 -2.60 -4.66
N TYR A 45 -10.33 -2.57 -3.99
CA TYR A 45 -11.16 -3.74 -3.77
C TYR A 45 -12.62 -3.38 -3.98
N THR A 46 -13.46 -4.39 -4.06
CA THR A 46 -14.92 -4.23 -3.97
C THR A 46 -15.40 -4.83 -2.66
N THR A 47 -16.68 -4.61 -2.35
CA THR A 47 -17.24 -5.15 -1.11
C THR A 47 -17.26 -6.68 -1.08
N THR A 48 -17.12 -7.32 -2.22
CA THR A 48 -17.08 -8.78 -2.29
C THR A 48 -15.67 -9.36 -2.35
N THR A 49 -14.66 -8.51 -2.44
CA THR A 49 -13.26 -8.95 -2.56
C THR A 49 -12.37 -8.38 -1.46
N LEU A 50 -12.96 -7.94 -0.37
CA LEU A 50 -12.20 -7.33 0.72
C LEU A 50 -11.15 -8.30 1.28
N PRO A 51 -9.94 -7.81 1.54
CA PRO A 51 -8.92 -8.65 2.16
C PRO A 51 -9.16 -8.82 3.65
N THR A 52 -8.39 -9.71 4.27
CA THR A 52 -8.38 -9.82 5.72
C THR A 52 -8.00 -8.47 6.34
N VAL A 53 -8.72 -8.07 7.38
CA VAL A 53 -8.49 -6.78 8.00
C VAL A 53 -7.11 -6.73 8.64
N VAL A 54 -6.38 -5.66 8.33
CA VAL A 54 -5.14 -5.31 9.01
C VAL A 54 -5.38 -4.01 9.74
N VAL A 55 -5.26 -4.03 11.05
CA VAL A 55 -5.51 -2.83 11.87
C VAL A 55 -4.51 -1.75 11.45
N GLY A 56 -5.04 -0.58 11.11
CA GLY A 56 -4.23 0.53 10.61
C GLY A 56 -3.94 0.48 9.12
N GLY A 57 -4.33 -0.59 8.43
CA GLY A 57 -4.15 -0.65 6.99
C GLY A 57 -5.11 0.28 6.25
N LEU A 58 -4.74 0.67 5.04
CA LEU A 58 -5.57 1.52 4.18
C LEU A 58 -5.83 0.81 2.86
N ILE A 59 -7.08 0.86 2.41
CA ILE A 59 -7.48 0.35 1.11
C ILE A 59 -8.48 1.31 0.47
N TYR A 60 -8.68 1.17 -0.84
CA TYR A 60 -9.74 1.86 -1.54
C TYR A 60 -10.81 0.85 -1.90
N VAL A 61 -12.07 1.13 -1.56
CA VAL A 61 -13.19 0.27 -1.91
C VAL A 61 -14.07 1.02 -2.89
N SER A 62 -14.17 0.50 -4.11
CA SER A 62 -14.78 1.24 -5.21
C SER A 62 -16.30 1.30 -5.14
N ASN A 63 -16.94 0.39 -4.41
CA ASN A 63 -18.39 0.34 -4.32
C ASN A 63 -18.89 0.25 -2.87
N ALA A 64 -18.14 0.85 -1.95
CA ALA A 64 -18.53 0.81 -0.53
C ALA A 64 -19.82 1.58 -0.30
N ASN A 65 -20.70 1.03 0.52
CA ASN A 65 -21.85 1.71 1.13
C ASN A 65 -22.68 2.48 0.12
N THR A 66 -22.97 2.60 -0.82
CA THR A 66 -23.82 3.32 -1.80
C THR A 66 -23.15 3.43 -3.16
N ASN A 67 -22.26 2.50 -3.45
CA ASN A 67 -21.57 2.43 -4.73
C ASN A 67 -20.63 3.62 -4.99
N ALA A 68 -20.29 4.35 -3.97
CA ALA A 68 -19.31 5.42 -4.09
C ALA A 68 -17.96 4.91 -3.61
N GLY A 69 -16.91 5.20 -4.37
CA GLY A 69 -15.56 4.83 -3.96
C GLY A 69 -15.14 5.61 -2.73
N THR A 70 -14.49 4.94 -1.79
CA THR A 70 -14.00 5.57 -0.58
C THR A 70 -12.76 4.87 -0.07
N VAL A 71 -11.96 5.62 0.69
CA VAL A 71 -10.83 5.06 1.42
C VAL A 71 -11.36 4.43 2.69
N CYS A 72 -10.85 3.26 3.02
CA CYS A 72 -11.22 2.55 4.23
C CYS A 72 -9.98 2.20 5.03
N PHE A 73 -10.13 2.16 6.36
CA PHE A 73 -9.05 1.74 7.24
C PHE A 73 -9.48 0.53 8.06
N GLY A 74 -8.50 -0.28 8.42
CA GLY A 74 -8.75 -1.46 9.23
C GLY A 74 -8.88 -1.11 10.70
N LYS A 75 -9.97 -1.51 11.32
CA LYS A 75 -10.22 -1.30 12.74
C LYS A 75 -10.89 -2.53 13.32
N GLY A 76 -10.22 -3.17 14.27
CA GLY A 76 -10.77 -4.38 14.86
C GLY A 76 -10.93 -5.47 13.81
N SER A 77 -12.16 -5.89 13.56
CA SER A 77 -12.45 -6.94 12.58
C SER A 77 -13.17 -6.41 11.34
N SER A 78 -13.19 -5.11 11.14
CA SER A 78 -13.94 -4.49 10.04
C SER A 78 -13.11 -3.47 9.30
N TRP A 79 -13.41 -3.29 8.02
CA TRP A 79 -12.93 -2.15 7.24
C TRP A 79 -13.94 -1.02 7.41
N ILE A 80 -13.45 0.14 7.79
CA ILE A 80 -14.29 1.29 8.15
C ILE A 80 -14.21 2.32 7.04
N ASP A 81 -15.36 2.77 6.55
CA ASP A 81 -15.46 3.84 5.58
C ASP A 81 -15.03 5.15 6.23
N ILE A 82 -14.01 5.79 5.68
CA ILE A 82 -13.45 6.99 6.29
C ILE A 82 -14.43 8.18 6.26
N LYS A 83 -15.37 8.19 5.32
CA LYS A 83 -16.36 9.27 5.22
C LYS A 83 -17.44 9.17 6.28
N THR A 84 -17.88 7.96 6.58
CA THR A 84 -19.03 7.76 7.46
C THR A 84 -18.65 7.27 8.83
N GLY A 85 -17.47 6.69 8.98
CA GLY A 85 -17.06 6.04 10.22
C GLY A 85 -17.76 4.72 10.47
N LEU A 86 -18.45 4.18 9.47
CA LEU A 86 -19.19 2.93 9.58
C LEU A 86 -18.48 1.82 8.86
N ALA A 87 -18.74 0.58 9.26
CA ALA A 87 -18.20 -0.58 8.59
C ALA A 87 -18.67 -0.63 7.14
N VAL A 88 -17.79 -1.10 6.25
CA VAL A 88 -18.12 -1.25 4.85
C VAL A 88 -19.12 -2.39 4.68
N VAL A 89 -20.17 -2.15 3.92
CA VAL A 89 -21.17 -3.15 3.58
C VAL A 89 -21.40 -3.19 2.08
N ALA A 90 -21.89 -4.31 1.60
CA ALA A 90 -22.18 -4.51 0.20
C ALA A 90 -23.35 -3.60 -0.26
#